data_0ea91794d2fe1b26a7fba3bc67cf0ae7
#
_entry.id   0ea91794d2fe1b26a7fba3bc67cf0ae7
#
_cell.length_a   1.000
_cell.length_b   1.000
_cell.length_c   1.000
_cell.angle_alpha   90.00
_cell.angle_beta   90.00
_cell.angle_gamma   90.00
#
_symmetry.space_group_name_H-M   'P 1'
#
loop_
_entity.id
_entity.type
_entity.pdbx_description
1 polymer ?
#
loop_
_entity_poly.entity_id
_entity_poly.type
_entity_poly.pdbx_seq_one_letter_code
_entity_poly.pdbx_strand_id
1 'polypeptide(L)'
;LEMAEERIAERIDANLMNVSMEDLHDLPKSMYESKIAQIQKNTSGELIIKEYPTASAHSAHFRGLLKELAIKKSFKPDILFIDYLNICASSRYKGQSNVNSYMYIKSIAEELRGLAVEANIPIMSATQTTRSGFSNSDVGLEDTSESFGLPATADLMFALISNEELEAVNQIAVKQLKNRYNDPTMNKRFVIGIDRSKMRLMDVGEDQQTGLADS
;
A
#
# COMPACT_ATOMS: atom_id res chain seq x y z
N LEU A 1 4.88 -7.80 5.89
CA LEU A 1 4.69 -9.24 5.68
C LEU A 1 5.64 -9.82 4.62
N GLU A 2 6.11 -8.99 3.71
CA GLU A 2 7.05 -9.40 2.65
C GLU A 2 8.50 -9.01 2.96
N MET A 3 8.68 -7.91 3.66
CA MET A 3 10.00 -7.34 3.96
C MET A 3 10.21 -7.17 5.46
N ALA A 4 11.48 -7.19 5.88
CA ALA A 4 11.90 -6.91 7.24
C ALA A 4 11.57 -5.46 7.66
N GLU A 5 11.34 -5.24 8.95
CA GLU A 5 11.01 -3.91 9.52
C GLU A 5 12.08 -2.87 9.17
N GLU A 6 13.35 -3.25 9.24
CA GLU A 6 14.49 -2.38 8.96
C GLU A 6 14.51 -1.92 7.50
N ARG A 7 14.18 -2.82 6.55
CA ARG A 7 14.16 -2.48 5.13
C ARG A 7 13.02 -1.53 4.77
N ILE A 8 11.89 -1.66 5.44
CA ILE A 8 10.79 -0.69 5.29
C ILE A 8 11.18 0.65 5.90
N ALA A 9 11.82 0.64 7.08
CA ALA A 9 12.31 1.87 7.73
C ALA A 9 13.32 2.60 6.83
N GLU A 10 14.31 1.91 6.27
CA GLU A 10 15.28 2.50 5.34
C GLU A 10 14.62 3.18 4.14
N ARG A 11 13.60 2.56 3.54
CA ARG A 11 12.85 3.15 2.42
C ARG A 11 12.09 4.42 2.81
N ILE A 12 11.51 4.43 3.99
CA ILE A 12 10.81 5.59 4.54
C ILE A 12 11.81 6.71 4.85
N ASP A 13 12.96 6.37 5.44
CA ASP A 13 14.03 7.33 5.72
C ASP A 13 14.59 7.96 4.44
N ALA A 14 14.86 7.17 3.40
CA ALA A 14 15.28 7.66 2.09
C ALA A 14 14.27 8.67 1.51
N ASN A 15 12.97 8.32 1.59
CA ASN A 15 11.88 9.19 1.15
C ASN A 15 11.85 10.51 1.95
N LEU A 16 11.81 10.44 3.26
CA LEU A 16 11.69 11.60 4.15
C LEU A 16 12.93 12.50 4.12
N MET A 17 14.13 11.91 4.02
CA MET A 17 15.39 12.64 3.92
C MET A 17 15.65 13.19 2.51
N ASN A 18 14.88 12.76 1.51
CA ASN A 18 15.09 13.05 0.10
C ASN A 18 16.50 12.67 -0.39
N VAL A 19 16.96 11.50 0.00
CA VAL A 19 18.23 10.88 -0.42
C VAL A 19 17.96 9.57 -1.14
N SER A 20 18.89 9.15 -2.01
CA SER A 20 18.77 7.84 -2.64
C SER A 20 19.03 6.72 -1.62
N MET A 21 18.54 5.51 -1.91
CA MET A 21 18.84 4.33 -1.09
C MET A 21 20.34 4.04 -1.01
N GLU A 22 21.08 4.31 -2.09
CA GLU A 22 22.53 4.17 -2.15
C GLU A 22 23.21 5.19 -1.23
N ASP A 23 22.88 6.47 -1.39
CA ASP A 23 23.44 7.54 -0.54
C ASP A 23 23.08 7.35 0.93
N LEU A 24 21.91 6.77 1.24
CA LEU A 24 21.48 6.52 2.62
C LEU A 24 22.45 5.57 3.36
N HIS A 25 22.93 4.54 2.66
CA HIS A 25 23.89 3.58 3.24
C HIS A 25 25.28 4.20 3.47
N ASP A 26 25.66 5.18 2.67
CA ASP A 26 26.95 5.87 2.76
C ASP A 26 26.91 7.09 3.68
N LEU A 27 25.73 7.46 4.22
CA LEU A 27 25.62 8.61 5.12
C LEU A 27 26.40 8.41 6.41
N PRO A 28 27.29 9.35 6.80
CA PRO A 28 27.88 9.35 8.12
C PRO A 28 26.80 9.39 9.21
N LYS A 29 26.99 8.60 10.28
CA LYS A 29 26.01 8.48 11.37
C LYS A 29 25.55 9.83 11.93
N SER A 30 26.47 10.78 12.10
CA SER A 30 26.14 12.13 12.59
C SER A 30 25.22 12.91 11.65
N MET A 31 25.38 12.73 10.32
CA MET A 31 24.50 13.36 9.34
C MET A 31 23.12 12.71 9.31
N TYR A 32 23.08 11.37 9.42
CA TYR A 32 21.82 10.64 9.52
C TYR A 32 21.03 11.10 10.77
N GLU A 33 21.66 11.08 11.95
CA GLU A 33 21.03 11.52 13.21
C GLU A 33 20.53 12.96 13.14
N SER A 34 21.30 13.87 12.52
CA SER A 34 20.88 15.26 12.32
C SER A 34 19.65 15.39 11.43
N LYS A 35 19.59 14.64 10.32
CA LYS A 35 18.44 14.62 9.41
C LYS A 35 17.20 14.05 10.09
N ILE A 36 17.33 12.94 10.82
CA ILE A 36 16.22 12.36 11.61
C ILE A 36 15.70 13.35 12.64
N ALA A 37 16.58 14.01 13.39
CA ALA A 37 16.17 15.01 14.37
C ALA A 37 15.41 16.19 13.74
N GLN A 38 15.80 16.60 12.53
CA GLN A 38 15.08 17.63 11.77
C GLN A 38 13.70 17.17 11.33
N ILE A 39 13.59 15.92 10.85
CA ILE A 39 12.31 15.32 10.44
C ILE A 39 11.39 15.23 11.66
N GLN A 40 11.87 14.69 12.79
CA GLN A 40 11.10 14.56 14.03
C GLN A 40 10.60 15.91 14.55
N LYS A 41 11.40 16.97 14.41
CA LYS A 41 10.99 18.32 14.80
C LYS A 41 9.87 18.89 13.95
N ASN A 42 9.81 18.49 12.66
CA ASN A 42 8.85 19.01 11.68
C ASN A 42 7.64 18.09 11.49
N THR A 43 7.63 16.92 12.11
CA THR A 43 6.59 15.90 11.94
C THR A 43 5.93 15.62 13.29
N SER A 44 4.61 15.74 13.35
CA SER A 44 3.82 15.42 14.55
C SER A 44 3.34 13.96 14.58
N GLY A 45 3.48 13.23 13.46
CA GLY A 45 3.04 11.85 13.33
C GLY A 45 4.01 10.85 13.96
N GLU A 46 3.49 9.73 14.39
CA GLU A 46 4.25 8.58 14.87
C GLU A 46 3.98 7.39 13.95
N LEU A 47 5.03 6.66 13.61
CA LEU A 47 4.96 5.47 12.76
C LEU A 47 5.47 4.26 13.54
N ILE A 48 4.70 3.17 13.52
CA ILE A 48 5.13 1.87 14.03
C ILE A 48 5.12 0.87 12.89
N ILE A 49 6.26 0.25 12.67
CA ILE A 49 6.45 -0.82 11.68
C ILE A 49 6.44 -2.14 12.43
N LYS A 50 5.70 -3.14 11.92
CA LYS A 50 5.64 -4.47 12.51
C LYS A 50 5.73 -5.54 11.45
N GLU A 51 6.73 -6.38 11.58
CA GLU A 51 6.93 -7.56 10.72
C GLU A 51 6.12 -8.76 11.23
N TYR A 52 5.59 -9.51 10.29
CA TYR A 52 5.03 -10.85 10.51
C TYR A 52 5.54 -11.80 9.42
N PRO A 53 5.81 -13.05 9.74
CA PRO A 53 6.15 -14.05 8.72
C PRO A 53 5.05 -14.14 7.66
N THR A 54 5.45 -14.36 6.42
CA THR A 54 4.52 -14.54 5.28
C THR A 54 3.49 -15.61 5.59
N ALA A 55 2.25 -15.38 5.20
CA ALA A 55 1.11 -16.29 5.41
C ALA A 55 0.81 -16.67 6.89
N SER A 56 1.33 -15.91 7.86
CA SER A 56 1.10 -16.18 9.28
C SER A 56 0.12 -15.21 9.93
N ALA A 57 0.07 -13.97 9.48
CA ALA A 57 -0.75 -12.92 10.07
C ALA A 57 -2.16 -12.89 9.48
N HIS A 58 -3.15 -12.82 10.34
CA HIS A 58 -4.56 -12.65 10.02
C HIS A 58 -5.18 -11.56 10.90
N SER A 59 -6.44 -11.21 10.65
CA SER A 59 -7.16 -10.13 11.34
C SER A 59 -7.05 -10.14 12.88
N ALA A 60 -7.01 -11.32 13.50
CA ALA A 60 -6.88 -11.43 14.96
C ALA A 60 -5.49 -11.00 15.46
N HIS A 61 -4.41 -11.23 14.70
CA HIS A 61 -3.08 -10.75 15.05
C HIS A 61 -3.01 -9.23 14.99
N PHE A 62 -3.58 -8.63 13.94
CA PHE A 62 -3.63 -7.16 13.81
C PHE A 62 -4.48 -6.53 14.92
N ARG A 63 -5.62 -7.16 15.28
CA ARG A 63 -6.45 -6.75 16.42
C ARG A 63 -5.65 -6.81 17.73
N GLY A 64 -4.89 -7.88 17.92
CA GLY A 64 -4.01 -8.04 19.09
C GLY A 64 -2.96 -6.95 19.16
N LEU A 65 -2.30 -6.64 18.03
CA LEU A 65 -1.31 -5.56 17.93
C LEU A 65 -1.93 -4.19 18.26
N LEU A 66 -3.09 -3.86 17.70
CA LEU A 66 -3.76 -2.59 17.98
C LEU A 66 -4.09 -2.43 19.47
N LYS A 67 -4.58 -3.50 20.13
CA LYS A 67 -4.83 -3.52 21.57
C LYS A 67 -3.55 -3.37 22.39
N GLU A 68 -2.49 -4.08 22.01
CA GLU A 68 -1.20 -4.01 22.66
C GLU A 68 -0.61 -2.59 22.61
N LEU A 69 -0.63 -1.96 21.43
CA LEU A 69 -0.14 -0.60 21.24
C LEU A 69 -0.94 0.41 22.07
N ALA A 70 -2.26 0.27 22.10
CA ALA A 70 -3.11 1.13 22.90
C ALA A 70 -2.81 1.02 24.41
N ILE A 71 -2.58 -0.20 24.91
CA ILE A 71 -2.35 -0.44 26.35
C ILE A 71 -0.91 -0.09 26.75
N LYS A 72 0.10 -0.56 25.99
CA LYS A 72 1.51 -0.44 26.38
C LYS A 72 2.14 0.89 25.99
N LYS A 73 1.67 1.50 24.91
CA LYS A 73 2.28 2.73 24.37
C LYS A 73 1.32 3.92 24.34
N SER A 74 0.07 3.74 24.77
CA SER A 74 -1.01 4.74 24.58
C SER A 74 -1.16 5.19 23.13
N PHE A 75 -0.73 4.34 22.18
CA PHE A 75 -0.75 4.61 20.76
C PHE A 75 -2.02 4.06 20.13
N LYS A 76 -2.78 4.95 19.46
CA LYS A 76 -3.94 4.60 18.66
C LYS A 76 -3.70 5.10 17.24
N PRO A 77 -3.46 4.20 16.27
CA PRO A 77 -3.20 4.64 14.90
C PRO A 77 -4.46 5.23 14.25
N ASP A 78 -4.27 6.22 13.40
CA ASP A 78 -5.32 6.80 12.56
C ASP A 78 -5.53 6.00 11.27
N ILE A 79 -4.55 5.20 10.86
CA ILE A 79 -4.56 4.36 9.67
C ILE A 79 -3.68 3.13 9.85
N LEU A 80 -4.08 2.01 9.26
CA LEU A 80 -3.31 0.78 9.21
C LEU A 80 -2.96 0.44 7.75
N PHE A 81 -1.67 0.30 7.47
CA PHE A 81 -1.17 -0.20 6.18
C PHE A 81 -0.78 -1.67 6.30
N ILE A 82 -1.22 -2.48 5.36
CA ILE A 82 -0.89 -3.92 5.28
C ILE A 82 -0.25 -4.21 3.93
N ASP A 83 1.02 -4.52 3.93
CA ASP A 83 1.79 -4.84 2.73
C ASP A 83 2.06 -6.36 2.67
N TYR A 84 1.30 -7.11 1.87
CA TYR A 84 0.07 -6.81 1.15
C TYR A 84 -0.99 -7.91 1.41
N LEU A 85 -2.20 -7.72 0.98
CA LEU A 85 -3.37 -8.53 1.36
C LEU A 85 -3.20 -10.03 1.02
N ASN A 86 -2.71 -10.36 -0.17
CA ASN A 86 -2.67 -11.75 -0.66
C ASN A 86 -1.72 -12.65 0.13
N ILE A 87 -0.75 -12.09 0.87
CA ILE A 87 0.15 -12.85 1.73
C ILE A 87 -0.28 -12.88 3.20
N CYS A 88 -1.46 -12.35 3.51
CA CYS A 88 -2.10 -12.57 4.80
C CYS A 88 -2.70 -13.96 4.90
N ALA A 89 -2.98 -14.42 6.11
CA ALA A 89 -3.74 -15.61 6.37
C ALA A 89 -5.21 -15.28 6.64
N SER A 90 -6.12 -16.21 6.32
CA SER A 90 -7.50 -16.14 6.76
C SER A 90 -7.70 -16.91 8.06
N SER A 91 -8.38 -16.31 9.02
CA SER A 91 -8.75 -16.97 10.26
C SER A 91 -9.85 -18.02 10.07
N ARG A 92 -10.69 -17.87 9.01
CA ARG A 92 -11.81 -18.75 8.69
C ARG A 92 -11.37 -20.11 8.13
N TYR A 93 -10.22 -20.15 7.44
CA TYR A 93 -9.75 -21.35 6.72
C TYR A 93 -8.49 -21.95 7.32
N LYS A 94 -8.27 -21.75 8.60
CA LYS A 94 -7.10 -22.25 9.30
C LYS A 94 -7.04 -23.79 9.22
N GLY A 95 -5.97 -24.31 8.59
CA GLY A 95 -5.74 -25.76 8.47
C GLY A 95 -6.52 -26.47 7.35
N GLN A 96 -7.23 -25.76 6.49
CA GLN A 96 -7.92 -26.33 5.33
C GLN A 96 -7.04 -26.27 4.09
N SER A 97 -6.75 -27.42 3.47
CA SER A 97 -5.87 -27.52 2.29
C SER A 97 -6.57 -27.35 0.94
N ASN A 98 -7.90 -27.39 0.88
CA ASN A 98 -8.68 -27.41 -0.36
C ASN A 98 -9.58 -26.17 -0.53
N VAL A 99 -9.14 -25.01 -0.07
CA VAL A 99 -9.89 -23.77 -0.26
C VAL A 99 -9.52 -23.15 -1.61
N ASN A 100 -10.54 -22.81 -2.42
CA ASN A 100 -10.35 -22.06 -3.64
C ASN A 100 -9.68 -20.71 -3.32
N SER A 101 -8.62 -20.36 -4.05
CA SER A 101 -7.87 -19.09 -3.87
C SER A 101 -8.77 -17.86 -3.87
N TYR A 102 -9.78 -17.84 -4.74
CA TYR A 102 -10.82 -16.81 -4.79
C TYR A 102 -11.51 -16.62 -3.42
N MET A 103 -12.03 -17.71 -2.84
CA MET A 103 -12.73 -17.66 -1.55
C MET A 103 -11.81 -17.30 -0.40
N TYR A 104 -10.54 -17.71 -0.50
CA TYR A 104 -9.53 -17.43 0.49
C TYR A 104 -9.19 -15.92 0.53
N ILE A 105 -8.89 -15.31 -0.61
CA ILE A 105 -8.57 -13.88 -0.73
C ILE A 105 -9.78 -13.01 -0.35
N LYS A 106 -10.98 -13.40 -0.79
CA LYS A 106 -12.22 -12.74 -0.39
C LYS A 106 -12.40 -12.75 1.13
N SER A 107 -12.13 -13.87 1.79
CA SER A 107 -12.25 -13.97 3.25
C SER A 107 -11.26 -13.06 3.98
N ILE A 108 -10.01 -12.96 3.51
CA ILE A 108 -9.02 -12.04 4.05
C ILE A 108 -9.54 -10.61 3.96
N ALA A 109 -10.03 -10.21 2.78
CA ALA A 109 -10.57 -8.85 2.57
C ALA A 109 -11.77 -8.55 3.49
N GLU A 110 -12.69 -9.49 3.64
CA GLU A 110 -13.83 -9.35 4.55
C GLU A 110 -13.40 -9.27 6.02
N GLU A 111 -12.41 -10.07 6.43
CA GLU A 111 -11.86 -10.04 7.79
C GLU A 111 -11.18 -8.71 8.10
N LEU A 112 -10.41 -8.16 7.14
CA LEU A 112 -9.76 -6.86 7.27
C LEU A 112 -10.79 -5.73 7.30
N ARG A 113 -11.82 -5.80 6.45
CA ARG A 113 -12.93 -4.85 6.51
C ARG A 113 -13.64 -4.88 7.86
N GLY A 114 -13.89 -6.07 8.41
CA GLY A 114 -14.45 -6.23 9.75
C GLY A 114 -13.58 -5.57 10.83
N LEU A 115 -12.26 -5.74 10.73
CA LEU A 115 -11.31 -5.11 11.64
C LEU A 115 -11.30 -3.58 11.50
N ALA A 116 -11.37 -3.04 10.28
CA ALA A 116 -11.42 -1.60 10.04
C ALA A 116 -12.66 -0.96 10.71
N VAL A 117 -13.83 -1.60 10.58
CA VAL A 117 -15.07 -1.17 11.22
C VAL A 117 -14.99 -1.28 12.75
N GLU A 118 -14.50 -2.41 13.27
CA GLU A 118 -14.35 -2.64 14.71
C GLU A 118 -13.40 -1.64 15.37
N ALA A 119 -12.26 -1.37 14.74
CA ALA A 119 -11.26 -0.45 15.25
C ALA A 119 -11.57 1.03 14.93
N ASN A 120 -12.53 1.27 14.05
CA ASN A 120 -12.88 2.58 13.49
C ASN A 120 -11.68 3.32 12.88
N ILE A 121 -10.87 2.60 12.09
CA ILE A 121 -9.72 3.12 11.36
C ILE A 121 -9.74 2.61 9.91
N PRO A 122 -9.30 3.41 8.93
CA PRO A 122 -9.11 2.93 7.58
C PRO A 122 -7.97 1.91 7.51
N ILE A 123 -8.15 0.89 6.67
CA ILE A 123 -7.10 -0.06 6.32
C ILE A 123 -6.77 0.11 4.85
N MET A 124 -5.50 0.36 4.55
CA MET A 124 -4.96 0.38 3.19
C MET A 124 -4.13 -0.87 2.96
N SER A 125 -4.34 -1.50 1.80
CA SER A 125 -3.55 -2.64 1.38
C SER A 125 -3.39 -2.64 -0.13
N ALA A 126 -2.51 -3.50 -0.63
CA ALA A 126 -2.32 -3.74 -2.05
C ALA A 126 -2.75 -5.15 -2.42
N THR A 127 -2.97 -5.36 -3.71
CA THR A 127 -3.14 -6.68 -4.33
C THR A 127 -2.46 -6.67 -5.69
N GLN A 128 -2.04 -7.83 -6.15
CA GLN A 128 -1.44 -7.97 -7.47
C GLN A 128 -2.55 -8.09 -8.53
N THR A 129 -2.24 -7.69 -9.76
CA THR A 129 -3.09 -7.96 -10.93
C THR A 129 -2.94 -9.41 -11.39
N THR A 130 -3.91 -9.89 -12.17
CA THR A 130 -3.78 -11.16 -12.90
C THR A 130 -2.70 -11.06 -13.99
N ARG A 131 -2.27 -12.21 -14.53
CA ARG A 131 -1.32 -12.23 -15.65
C ARG A 131 -1.86 -11.52 -16.90
N SER A 132 -3.16 -11.58 -17.14
CA SER A 132 -3.82 -10.84 -18.23
C SER A 132 -3.79 -9.33 -17.99
N GLY A 133 -4.02 -8.89 -16.75
CA GLY A 133 -3.93 -7.48 -16.38
C GLY A 133 -2.52 -6.91 -16.46
N PHE A 134 -1.49 -7.75 -16.33
CA PHE A 134 -0.09 -7.31 -16.44
C PHE A 134 0.29 -6.85 -17.86
N SER A 135 -0.31 -7.44 -18.89
CA SER A 135 -0.09 -7.06 -20.28
C SER A 135 -1.10 -6.04 -20.83
N ASN A 136 -2.06 -5.63 -20.00
CA ASN A 136 -3.14 -4.73 -20.40
C ASN A 136 -2.78 -3.28 -20.03
N SER A 137 -2.78 -2.39 -21.03
CA SER A 137 -2.55 -0.95 -20.80
C SER A 137 -3.76 -0.28 -20.13
N ASP A 138 -4.92 -0.92 -20.14
CA ASP A 138 -6.16 -0.45 -19.48
C ASP A 138 -6.65 -1.46 -18.45
N VAL A 139 -6.08 -1.41 -17.26
CA VAL A 139 -6.43 -2.29 -16.13
C VAL A 139 -7.86 -2.00 -15.64
N GLY A 140 -8.69 -3.04 -15.55
CA GLY A 140 -10.05 -3.01 -15.01
C GLY A 140 -10.19 -3.70 -13.64
N LEU A 141 -11.40 -3.70 -13.08
CA LEU A 141 -11.72 -4.44 -11.86
C LEU A 141 -11.58 -5.96 -12.04
N GLU A 142 -11.80 -6.44 -13.25
CA GLU A 142 -11.64 -7.84 -13.65
C GLU A 142 -10.19 -8.32 -13.65
N ASP A 143 -9.23 -7.39 -13.76
CA ASP A 143 -7.80 -7.68 -13.77
C ASP A 143 -7.20 -7.80 -12.35
N THR A 144 -8.00 -7.59 -11.30
CA THR A 144 -7.53 -7.81 -9.94
C THR A 144 -7.36 -9.30 -9.68
N SER A 145 -6.23 -9.68 -9.11
CA SER A 145 -5.85 -11.08 -8.96
C SER A 145 -6.94 -11.90 -8.27
N GLU A 146 -7.35 -12.95 -8.97
CA GLU A 146 -8.13 -14.10 -8.50
C GLU A 146 -9.54 -13.84 -7.94
N SER A 147 -10.10 -12.58 -7.93
CA SER A 147 -11.33 -12.42 -7.18
C SER A 147 -12.15 -11.17 -7.49
N PHE A 148 -13.32 -11.31 -8.10
CA PHE A 148 -14.39 -10.30 -8.04
C PHE A 148 -14.82 -9.96 -6.61
N GLY A 149 -14.51 -10.80 -5.63
CA GLY A 149 -14.83 -10.58 -4.21
C GLY A 149 -14.03 -9.46 -3.58
N LEU A 150 -12.79 -9.22 -4.03
CA LEU A 150 -11.96 -8.14 -3.52
C LEU A 150 -12.50 -6.77 -3.94
N PRO A 151 -12.78 -6.49 -5.25
CA PRO A 151 -13.45 -5.26 -5.65
C PRO A 151 -14.79 -5.03 -4.97
N ALA A 152 -15.56 -6.09 -4.71
CA ALA A 152 -16.83 -5.98 -3.99
C ALA A 152 -16.66 -5.48 -2.55
N THR A 153 -15.58 -5.89 -1.88
CA THR A 153 -15.31 -5.59 -0.47
C THR A 153 -14.67 -4.20 -0.28
N ALA A 154 -13.77 -3.78 -1.17
CA ALA A 154 -13.09 -2.49 -1.07
C ALA A 154 -14.07 -1.30 -1.23
N ASP A 155 -13.84 -0.21 -0.51
CA ASP A 155 -14.60 1.04 -0.61
C ASP A 155 -13.99 1.97 -1.66
N LEU A 156 -12.68 1.96 -1.79
CA LEU A 156 -11.89 2.74 -2.74
C LEU A 156 -10.81 1.83 -3.35
N MET A 157 -10.58 1.95 -4.66
CA MET A 157 -9.61 1.11 -5.35
C MET A 157 -8.95 1.86 -6.49
N PHE A 158 -7.62 1.79 -6.53
CA PHE A 158 -6.80 2.36 -7.58
C PHE A 158 -5.93 1.28 -8.21
N ALA A 159 -5.75 1.37 -9.54
CA ALA A 159 -4.69 0.65 -10.24
C ALA A 159 -3.48 1.57 -10.42
N LEU A 160 -2.30 1.00 -10.21
CA LEU A 160 -1.02 1.61 -10.55
C LEU A 160 -0.53 0.93 -11.83
N ILE A 161 -0.39 1.70 -12.90
CA ILE A 161 -0.08 1.19 -14.24
C ILE A 161 1.28 1.74 -14.66
N SER A 162 2.20 0.84 -15.02
CA SER A 162 3.51 1.17 -15.58
C SER A 162 3.66 0.49 -16.93
N ASN A 163 4.27 1.19 -17.87
CA ASN A 163 4.71 0.68 -19.17
C ASN A 163 6.04 1.34 -19.55
N GLU A 164 6.68 0.88 -20.63
CA GLU A 164 7.98 1.37 -21.05
C GLU A 164 7.99 2.89 -21.32
N GLU A 165 6.90 3.44 -21.86
CA GLU A 165 6.78 4.87 -22.15
C GLU A 165 6.74 5.70 -20.88
N LEU A 166 5.95 5.29 -19.89
CA LEU A 166 5.86 5.95 -18.57
C LEU A 166 7.17 5.79 -17.79
N GLU A 167 7.81 4.63 -17.88
CA GLU A 167 9.08 4.38 -17.22
C GLU A 167 10.21 5.26 -17.77
N ALA A 168 10.24 5.47 -19.09
CA ALA A 168 11.23 6.33 -19.74
C ALA A 168 11.20 7.79 -19.23
N VAL A 169 10.04 8.25 -18.77
CA VAL A 169 9.84 9.60 -18.22
C VAL A 169 9.67 9.62 -16.70
N ASN A 170 9.99 8.51 -16.03
CA ASN A 170 9.84 8.34 -14.57
C ASN A 170 8.43 8.67 -14.07
N GLN A 171 7.43 8.13 -14.71
CA GLN A 171 6.02 8.32 -14.36
C GLN A 171 5.31 6.99 -14.13
N ILE A 172 4.16 7.05 -13.50
CA ILE A 172 3.22 5.97 -13.31
C ILE A 172 1.80 6.51 -13.47
N ALA A 173 0.95 5.79 -14.18
CA ALA A 173 -0.46 6.15 -14.27
C ALA A 173 -1.24 5.56 -13.10
N VAL A 174 -2.13 6.35 -12.55
CA VAL A 174 -3.07 5.96 -11.50
C VAL A 174 -4.47 5.99 -12.09
N LYS A 175 -5.17 4.86 -12.02
CA LYS A 175 -6.57 4.75 -12.48
C LYS A 175 -7.47 4.44 -11.30
N GLN A 176 -8.51 5.26 -11.10
CA GLN A 176 -9.55 4.98 -10.11
C GLN A 176 -10.46 3.87 -10.65
N LEU A 177 -10.42 2.70 -10.03
CA LEU A 177 -11.24 1.55 -10.40
C LEU A 177 -12.58 1.53 -9.66
N LYS A 178 -12.59 2.01 -8.42
CA LYS A 178 -13.78 2.07 -7.59
C LYS A 178 -13.72 3.23 -6.61
N ASN A 179 -14.86 3.88 -6.44
CA ASN A 179 -15.07 4.88 -5.39
C ASN A 179 -16.51 4.77 -4.90
N ARG A 180 -16.69 4.40 -3.62
CA ARG A 180 -18.02 4.23 -3.02
C ARG A 180 -18.57 5.54 -2.46
N TYR A 181 -17.70 6.52 -2.23
CA TYR A 181 -18.04 7.74 -1.52
C TYR A 181 -18.25 8.96 -2.41
N ASN A 182 -17.68 8.93 -3.62
CA ASN A 182 -17.73 10.05 -4.56
C ASN A 182 -18.05 9.59 -5.99
N ASP A 183 -18.21 10.54 -6.89
CA ASP A 183 -18.38 10.30 -8.31
C ASP A 183 -17.13 9.58 -8.87
N PRO A 184 -17.25 8.33 -9.34
CA PRO A 184 -16.13 7.57 -9.85
C PRO A 184 -15.61 8.08 -11.20
N THR A 185 -16.33 9.02 -11.85
CA THR A 185 -15.91 9.61 -13.14
C THR A 185 -14.93 10.76 -12.94
N MET A 186 -14.90 11.39 -11.76
CA MET A 186 -13.95 12.46 -11.44
C MET A 186 -12.56 11.90 -11.14
N ASN A 187 -11.54 12.50 -11.73
CA ASN A 187 -10.14 12.07 -11.58
C ASN A 187 -9.95 10.57 -11.85
N LYS A 188 -10.65 10.08 -12.88
CA LYS A 188 -10.66 8.65 -13.21
C LYS A 188 -9.28 8.12 -13.53
N ARG A 189 -8.43 8.94 -14.19
CA ARG A 189 -7.06 8.58 -14.53
C ARG A 189 -6.17 9.82 -14.46
N PHE A 190 -4.99 9.69 -13.89
CA PHE A 190 -3.98 10.75 -13.81
C PHE A 190 -2.58 10.14 -13.73
N VAL A 191 -1.57 10.97 -13.92
CA VAL A 191 -0.16 10.57 -13.87
C VAL A 191 0.52 11.20 -12.66
N ILE A 192 1.41 10.45 -12.04
CA ILE A 192 2.30 10.91 -10.99
C ILE A 192 3.74 10.60 -11.35
N GLY A 193 4.66 11.45 -10.93
CA GLY A 193 6.10 11.22 -11.04
C GLY A 193 6.56 10.21 -10.00
N ILE A 194 7.57 9.42 -10.35
CA ILE A 194 8.19 8.44 -9.45
C ILE A 194 9.70 8.57 -9.46
N ASP A 195 10.30 8.84 -8.31
CA ASP A 195 11.74 8.71 -8.08
C ASP A 195 12.01 7.40 -7.35
N ARG A 196 12.35 6.36 -8.10
CA ARG A 196 12.59 5.01 -7.56
C ARG A 196 13.82 4.98 -6.66
N SER A 197 14.81 5.82 -6.91
CA SER A 197 16.03 5.86 -6.10
C SER A 197 15.77 6.33 -4.69
N LYS A 198 14.80 7.25 -4.53
CA LYS A 198 14.41 7.85 -3.25
C LYS A 198 13.07 7.33 -2.70
N MET A 199 12.50 6.30 -3.32
CA MET A 199 11.19 5.75 -2.93
C MET A 199 10.10 6.83 -2.88
N ARG A 200 10.08 7.77 -3.83
CA ARG A 200 9.25 8.97 -3.74
C ARG A 200 8.28 9.08 -4.90
N LEU A 201 7.06 9.49 -4.56
CA LEU A 201 6.03 9.91 -5.52
C LEU A 201 5.91 11.44 -5.47
N MET A 202 5.61 12.05 -6.61
CA MET A 202 5.48 13.52 -6.72
C MET A 202 4.43 13.88 -7.75
N ASP A 203 3.88 15.08 -7.62
CA ASP A 203 3.00 15.63 -8.63
C ASP A 203 3.78 15.96 -9.92
N VAL A 204 3.10 15.86 -11.04
CA VAL A 204 3.61 16.31 -12.35
C VAL A 204 2.78 17.49 -12.85
N GLY A 205 3.35 18.28 -13.76
CA GLY A 205 2.67 19.45 -14.33
C GLY A 205 1.40 19.09 -15.11
N GLU A 206 0.47 20.04 -15.22
CA GLU A 206 -0.80 19.85 -15.96
C GLU A 206 -0.56 19.49 -17.43
N ASP A 207 0.50 19.99 -18.04
CA ASP A 207 0.94 19.66 -19.40
C ASP A 207 1.27 18.18 -19.59
N GLN A 208 1.70 17.50 -18.54
CA GLN A 208 2.01 16.07 -18.55
C GLN A 208 0.77 15.19 -18.27
N GLN A 209 -0.35 15.77 -17.84
CA GLN A 209 -1.61 15.05 -17.62
C GLN A 209 -2.45 14.90 -18.89
N THR A 210 -2.21 15.73 -19.92
CA THR A 210 -3.09 15.91 -21.08
C THR A 210 -3.08 14.76 -22.11
N GLY A 211 -2.14 13.79 -22.02
CA GLY A 211 -2.09 12.65 -22.94
C GLY A 211 -2.96 11.43 -22.54
N LEU A 212 -3.59 11.46 -21.37
CA LEU A 212 -4.24 10.28 -20.77
C LEU A 212 -5.75 10.44 -20.54
N ALA A 213 -6.32 11.59 -20.84
CA ALA A 213 -7.74 11.86 -20.61
C ALA A 213 -8.68 11.21 -21.65
N ASP A 214 -8.15 10.81 -22.80
CA ASP A 214 -8.92 10.39 -23.98
C ASP A 214 -8.64 8.96 -24.45
N SER A 215 -8.07 8.07 -23.63
CA SER A 215 -7.86 6.66 -24.02
C SER A 215 -8.58 5.68 -23.11
#